data_f5aec4a5cbf80df58ca663e8119fc0ab
#
_entry.id   f5aec4a5cbf80df58ca663e8119fc0ab
#
_cell.length_a   1.000
_cell.length_b   1.000
_cell.length_c   1.000
_cell.angle_alpha   90.00
_cell.angle_beta   90.00
_cell.angle_gamma   90.00
#
_symmetry.space_group_name_H-M   'P 1'
#
loop_
_entity.id
_entity.type
_entity.pdbx_description
1 polymer ?
#
loop_
_entity_poly.entity_id
_entity_poly.type
_entity_poly.pdbx_seq_one_letter_code
_entity_poly.pdbx_strand_id
1 'polypeptide(L)'
;MKKTTYILLGMVMTGFIIIAVMAGLAYCFSQPAASRHWVLDKQQTTVALPSCSVFFLQPIHSHNDELLRGGRGRSRIYLERSDLAIMPVDADSGSLTFPLELKPYLSVVTQGDTCMVCLDLPDEVYRKYRLDQGGTLLAEFGHMELKLPAGVQQVDLNWENLQSELHSWQCDSLSLQSLSSVDLCRSHFEHLYLRQGRFTMDEVKVNHLWIDLDEVYDWKVQAESCEIGIEHLWGSQQHHCQIQRGECKEVRWNPVVEEASLTLSLQQSAHVHFPE
;
A
#
# COMPACT_ATOMS: atom_id res chain seq x y z
N MET A 1 -30.32 -56.03 -29.42
CA MET A 1 -30.02 -54.55 -29.55
C MET A 1 -30.67 -53.72 -28.47
N LYS A 2 -31.92 -53.95 -27.98
CA LYS A 2 -32.59 -53.09 -26.99
C LYS A 2 -31.90 -52.99 -25.60
N LYS A 3 -31.29 -54.05 -25.06
CA LYS A 3 -30.64 -54.04 -23.74
C LYS A 3 -29.39 -53.16 -23.67
N THR A 4 -28.56 -53.15 -24.74
CA THR A 4 -27.35 -52.32 -24.81
C THR A 4 -27.68 -50.84 -24.86
N THR A 5 -28.77 -50.45 -25.53
CA THR A 5 -29.21 -49.05 -25.60
C THR A 5 -29.64 -48.52 -24.22
N TYR A 6 -30.32 -49.32 -23.41
CA TYR A 6 -30.72 -48.92 -22.06
C TYR A 6 -29.52 -48.80 -21.13
N ILE A 7 -28.51 -49.65 -21.24
CA ILE A 7 -27.27 -49.56 -20.46
C ILE A 7 -26.51 -48.28 -20.83
N LEU A 8 -26.41 -48.00 -22.12
CA LEU A 8 -25.73 -46.77 -22.59
C LEU A 8 -26.46 -45.50 -22.13
N LEU A 9 -27.81 -45.49 -22.24
CA LEU A 9 -28.61 -44.38 -21.79
C LEU A 9 -28.48 -44.18 -20.27
N GLY A 10 -28.45 -45.28 -19.49
CA GLY A 10 -28.23 -45.25 -18.05
C GLY A 10 -26.86 -44.61 -17.67
N MET A 11 -25.79 -45.03 -18.38
CA MET A 11 -24.46 -44.45 -18.15
C MET A 11 -24.40 -42.95 -18.46
N VAL A 12 -25.03 -42.50 -19.56
CA VAL A 12 -25.09 -41.10 -19.92
C VAL A 12 -25.85 -40.29 -18.89
N MET A 13 -27.02 -40.77 -18.44
CA MET A 13 -27.80 -40.11 -17.40
C MET A 13 -27.08 -40.04 -16.07
N THR A 14 -26.38 -41.11 -15.67
CA THR A 14 -25.54 -41.07 -14.45
C THR A 14 -24.41 -40.06 -14.56
N GLY A 15 -23.77 -39.98 -15.73
CA GLY A 15 -22.75 -38.97 -16.01
C GLY A 15 -23.28 -37.52 -15.86
N PHE A 16 -24.46 -37.24 -16.41
CA PHE A 16 -25.10 -35.92 -16.25
C PHE A 16 -25.45 -35.62 -14.80
N ILE A 17 -25.94 -36.59 -14.05
CA ILE A 17 -26.25 -36.40 -12.61
C ILE A 17 -24.98 -36.10 -11.82
N ILE A 18 -23.88 -36.81 -12.06
CA ILE A 18 -22.59 -36.54 -11.40
C ILE A 18 -22.09 -35.16 -11.73
N ILE A 19 -22.14 -34.72 -12.99
CA ILE A 19 -21.72 -33.38 -13.41
C ILE A 19 -22.60 -32.31 -12.75
N ALA A 20 -23.92 -32.50 -12.71
CA ALA A 20 -24.85 -31.56 -12.06
C ALA A 20 -24.60 -31.47 -10.56
N VAL A 21 -24.34 -32.60 -9.89
CA VAL A 21 -24.00 -32.59 -8.45
C VAL A 21 -22.67 -31.91 -8.21
N MET A 22 -21.64 -32.19 -9.02
CA MET A 22 -20.32 -31.54 -8.92
C MET A 22 -20.42 -30.04 -9.19
N ALA A 23 -21.18 -29.60 -10.19
CA ALA A 23 -21.44 -28.20 -10.48
C ALA A 23 -22.21 -27.51 -9.33
N GLY A 24 -23.22 -28.17 -8.76
CA GLY A 24 -23.96 -27.68 -7.59
C GLY A 24 -23.07 -27.55 -6.36
N LEU A 25 -22.23 -28.55 -6.08
CA LEU A 25 -21.24 -28.47 -5.00
C LEU A 25 -20.23 -27.36 -5.26
N ALA A 26 -19.67 -27.26 -6.46
CA ALA A 26 -18.76 -26.19 -6.84
C ALA A 26 -19.42 -24.82 -6.67
N TYR A 27 -20.68 -24.65 -7.07
CA TYR A 27 -21.43 -23.41 -6.88
C TYR A 27 -21.63 -23.07 -5.39
N CYS A 28 -21.98 -24.06 -4.55
CA CYS A 28 -22.16 -23.86 -3.11
C CYS A 28 -20.83 -23.55 -2.39
N PHE A 29 -19.73 -24.14 -2.84
CA PHE A 29 -18.41 -23.90 -2.24
C PHE A 29 -17.65 -22.72 -2.87
N SER A 30 -18.00 -22.32 -4.08
CA SER A 30 -17.40 -21.18 -4.78
C SER A 30 -18.18 -19.87 -4.64
N GLN A 31 -19.21 -19.82 -3.76
CA GLN A 31 -19.80 -18.53 -3.44
C GLN A 31 -18.66 -17.64 -2.92
N PRO A 32 -18.31 -16.56 -3.64
CA PRO A 32 -17.31 -15.64 -3.14
C PRO A 32 -17.77 -15.22 -1.75
N ALA A 33 -16.88 -15.33 -0.77
CA ALA A 33 -17.14 -14.81 0.56
C ALA A 33 -17.71 -13.41 0.37
N ALA A 34 -18.95 -13.18 0.73
CA ALA A 34 -19.65 -11.94 0.44
C ALA A 34 -18.75 -10.82 0.92
N SER A 35 -18.34 -9.94 0.01
CA SER A 35 -17.53 -8.79 0.34
C SER A 35 -18.31 -7.99 1.38
N ARG A 36 -17.73 -7.86 2.56
CA ARG A 36 -18.38 -7.24 3.70
C ARG A 36 -17.94 -5.81 3.71
N HIS A 37 -18.88 -4.91 3.75
CA HIS A 37 -18.62 -3.49 3.79
C HIS A 37 -18.78 -2.96 5.21
N TRP A 38 -17.80 -2.19 5.63
CA TRP A 38 -17.81 -1.44 6.86
C TRP A 38 -17.63 0.04 6.54
N VAL A 39 -18.72 0.75 6.48
CA VAL A 39 -18.72 2.20 6.22
C VAL A 39 -18.80 2.90 7.57
N LEU A 40 -17.86 3.79 7.84
CA LEU A 40 -17.81 4.58 9.07
C LEU A 40 -18.62 5.88 8.93
N ASP A 41 -19.05 6.42 10.08
CA ASP A 41 -19.71 7.72 10.11
C ASP A 41 -18.74 8.83 9.70
N LYS A 42 -19.29 9.92 9.16
CA LYS A 42 -18.54 11.11 8.76
C LYS A 42 -18.03 11.94 9.94
N GLN A 43 -18.43 11.62 11.16
CA GLN A 43 -17.91 12.30 12.34
C GLN A 43 -16.43 12.00 12.52
N GLN A 44 -15.66 13.05 12.66
CA GLN A 44 -14.20 12.96 12.82
C GLN A 44 -13.77 13.34 14.23
N THR A 45 -12.63 12.85 14.62
CA THR A 45 -11.92 13.20 15.85
C THR A 45 -10.44 13.38 15.55
N THR A 46 -9.76 14.12 16.39
CA THR A 46 -8.32 14.36 16.24
C THR A 46 -7.60 13.82 17.47
N VAL A 47 -6.48 13.17 17.25
CA VAL A 47 -5.51 12.78 18.28
C VAL A 47 -4.21 13.55 18.05
N ALA A 48 -3.61 14.03 19.14
CA ALA A 48 -2.29 14.63 19.09
C ALA A 48 -1.22 13.54 18.92
N LEU A 49 -0.23 13.82 18.09
CA LEU A 49 0.94 12.97 17.89
C LEU A 49 2.16 13.65 18.57
N PRO A 50 3.00 12.88 19.25
CA PRO A 50 4.21 13.42 19.85
C PRO A 50 5.21 13.86 18.77
N SER A 51 6.22 14.64 19.19
CA SER A 51 7.38 14.91 18.34
C SER A 51 8.08 13.60 17.98
N CYS A 52 8.43 13.45 16.70
CA CYS A 52 9.15 12.29 16.20
C CYS A 52 9.93 12.64 14.93
N SER A 53 11.01 11.91 14.65
CA SER A 53 11.68 11.91 13.34
C SER A 53 11.22 10.77 12.45
N VAL A 54 10.60 9.75 13.03
CA VAL A 54 10.10 8.56 12.33
C VAL A 54 8.63 8.35 12.66
N PHE A 55 7.79 8.29 11.65
CA PHE A 55 6.37 8.02 11.78
C PHE A 55 6.00 6.67 11.13
N PHE A 56 5.28 5.83 11.88
CA PHE A 56 4.74 4.55 11.40
C PHE A 56 3.24 4.50 11.54
N LEU A 57 2.54 4.27 10.43
CA LEU A 57 1.18 3.79 10.44
C LEU A 57 1.22 2.26 10.37
N GLN A 58 1.07 1.60 11.53
CA GLN A 58 1.20 0.15 11.65
C GLN A 58 0.09 -0.58 10.88
N PRO A 59 0.33 -1.79 10.37
CA PRO A 59 -0.72 -2.60 9.77
C PRO A 59 -1.92 -2.74 10.71
N ILE A 60 -3.13 -2.82 10.14
CA ILE A 60 -4.34 -3.07 10.92
C ILE A 60 -4.28 -4.49 11.47
N HIS A 61 -4.11 -4.62 12.77
CA HIS A 61 -3.99 -5.91 13.45
C HIS A 61 -5.29 -6.33 14.13
N SER A 62 -5.44 -7.63 14.32
CA SER A 62 -6.38 -8.23 15.26
C SER A 62 -5.64 -8.52 16.57
N HIS A 63 -6.34 -8.36 17.68
CA HIS A 63 -5.86 -8.74 19.02
C HIS A 63 -5.47 -10.23 19.13
N ASN A 64 -5.82 -11.05 18.15
CA ASN A 64 -5.58 -12.49 18.09
C ASN A 64 -4.96 -12.92 16.76
N ASP A 65 -3.69 -12.64 16.57
CA ASP A 65 -2.90 -13.19 15.45
C ASP A 65 -2.95 -14.74 15.36
N GLU A 66 -3.25 -15.43 16.46
CA GLU A 66 -3.42 -16.88 16.49
C GLU A 66 -4.73 -17.33 15.81
N LEU A 67 -5.81 -16.56 15.86
CA LEU A 67 -7.05 -16.84 15.12
C LEU A 67 -6.85 -16.75 13.60
N LEU A 68 -5.93 -15.89 13.17
CA LEU A 68 -5.57 -15.76 11.75
C LEU A 68 -4.70 -16.93 11.26
N ARG A 69 -3.95 -17.61 12.15
CA ARG A 69 -3.08 -18.74 11.80
C ARG A 69 -3.82 -20.09 11.73
N GLY A 70 -4.96 -20.22 12.39
CA GLY A 70 -5.72 -21.49 12.47
C GLY A 70 -6.88 -21.64 11.49
N GLY A 71 -7.29 -20.60 10.80
CA GLY A 71 -8.43 -20.60 9.87
C GLY A 71 -8.03 -20.92 8.43
N ARG A 72 -8.99 -21.44 7.64
CA ARG A 72 -8.83 -21.82 6.21
C ARG A 72 -8.60 -20.65 5.25
N GLY A 73 -8.09 -19.51 5.68
CA GLY A 73 -7.79 -18.35 4.83
C GLY A 73 -7.36 -17.16 5.68
N ARG A 74 -6.40 -16.37 5.16
CA ARG A 74 -6.02 -15.11 5.79
C ARG A 74 -7.18 -14.12 5.63
N SER A 75 -7.66 -13.57 6.74
CA SER A 75 -8.56 -12.43 6.69
C SER A 75 -7.79 -11.18 6.35
N ARG A 76 -8.35 -10.35 5.49
CA ARG A 76 -7.74 -9.08 5.08
C ARG A 76 -8.74 -7.95 5.22
N ILE A 77 -8.25 -6.80 5.62
CA ILE A 77 -9.01 -5.56 5.65
C ILE A 77 -8.43 -4.68 4.55
N TYR A 78 -9.25 -4.37 3.55
CA TYR A 78 -8.90 -3.46 2.48
C TYR A 78 -9.61 -2.14 2.69
N LEU A 79 -8.88 -1.06 2.60
CA LEU A 79 -9.46 0.27 2.61
C LEU A 79 -10.01 0.59 1.23
N GLU A 80 -11.29 0.95 1.18
CA GLU A 80 -11.97 1.40 -0.02
C GLU A 80 -12.45 2.83 0.22
N ARG A 81 -12.32 3.73 -0.76
CA ARG A 81 -12.70 5.14 -0.63
C ARG A 81 -12.15 5.79 0.64
N SER A 82 -10.91 5.46 0.96
CA SER A 82 -10.20 5.98 2.12
C SER A 82 -8.94 6.66 1.64
N ASP A 83 -8.81 7.93 2.00
CA ASP A 83 -7.66 8.74 1.62
C ASP A 83 -7.04 9.41 2.84
N LEU A 84 -5.73 9.65 2.78
CA LEU A 84 -4.94 10.25 3.83
C LEU A 84 -4.14 11.43 3.27
N ALA A 85 -4.55 12.65 3.61
CA ALA A 85 -3.76 13.84 3.33
C ALA A 85 -2.65 14.00 4.37
N ILE A 86 -1.39 14.10 3.92
CA ILE A 86 -0.22 14.25 4.78
C ILE A 86 0.38 15.63 4.55
N MET A 87 0.46 16.43 5.60
CA MET A 87 0.92 17.80 5.53
C MET A 87 1.97 18.10 6.61
N PRO A 88 3.01 18.89 6.29
CA PRO A 88 3.94 19.36 7.30
C PRO A 88 3.27 20.43 8.16
N VAL A 89 3.67 20.50 9.43
CA VAL A 89 3.30 21.61 10.33
C VAL A 89 4.57 22.20 10.93
N ASP A 90 4.53 23.52 11.09
CA ASP A 90 5.58 24.27 11.78
C ASP A 90 5.31 24.23 13.30
N ALA A 91 5.36 23.03 13.86
CA ALA A 91 5.16 22.76 15.28
C ALA A 91 5.94 21.49 15.65
N ASP A 92 6.30 21.38 16.93
CA ASP A 92 7.05 20.23 17.47
C ASP A 92 6.19 18.97 17.56
N SER A 93 4.88 19.07 17.48
CA SER A 93 3.94 17.95 17.58
C SER A 93 2.99 17.90 16.40
N GLY A 94 2.60 16.69 16.01
CA GLY A 94 1.66 16.45 14.94
C GLY A 94 0.23 16.18 15.41
N SER A 95 -0.63 15.79 14.47
CA SER A 95 -1.98 15.32 14.75
C SER A 95 -2.49 14.39 13.66
N LEU A 96 -3.37 13.47 14.05
CA LEU A 96 -4.11 12.61 13.12
C LEU A 96 -5.61 12.83 13.34
N THR A 97 -6.29 13.25 12.27
CA THR A 97 -7.76 13.38 12.20
C THR A 97 -8.33 12.17 11.44
N PHE A 98 -9.30 11.49 12.04
CA PHE A 98 -9.83 10.23 11.53
C PHE A 98 -11.27 10.02 12.02
N PRO A 99 -12.03 9.01 11.49
CA PRO A 99 -13.40 8.72 11.92
C PRO A 99 -13.51 8.44 13.42
N LEU A 100 -14.46 9.09 14.09
CA LEU A 100 -14.66 8.99 15.54
C LEU A 100 -14.87 7.55 16.02
N GLU A 101 -15.49 6.72 15.19
CA GLU A 101 -15.75 5.30 15.52
C GLU A 101 -14.46 4.49 15.70
N LEU A 102 -13.34 4.89 15.08
CA LEU A 102 -12.05 4.22 15.23
C LEU A 102 -11.33 4.60 16.53
N LYS A 103 -11.75 5.68 17.20
CA LYS A 103 -11.08 6.19 18.40
C LYS A 103 -10.84 5.15 19.50
N PRO A 104 -11.80 4.24 19.80
CA PRO A 104 -11.59 3.21 20.82
C PRO A 104 -10.52 2.18 20.46
N TYR A 105 -10.20 2.05 19.19
CA TYR A 105 -9.31 1.02 18.62
C TYR A 105 -7.94 1.57 18.18
N LEU A 106 -7.80 2.89 18.17
CA LEU A 106 -6.59 3.56 17.76
C LEU A 106 -5.74 3.91 18.98
N SER A 107 -4.48 3.50 18.95
CA SER A 107 -3.48 3.85 19.96
C SER A 107 -2.28 4.53 19.31
N VAL A 108 -1.67 5.46 20.06
CA VAL A 108 -0.42 6.12 19.67
C VAL A 108 0.65 5.68 20.64
N VAL A 109 1.70 5.04 20.13
CA VAL A 109 2.82 4.53 20.91
C VAL A 109 4.09 5.26 20.51
N THR A 110 4.89 5.68 21.48
CA THR A 110 6.18 6.31 21.23
C THR A 110 7.30 5.40 21.71
N GLN A 111 8.29 5.17 20.86
CA GLN A 111 9.50 4.42 21.20
C GLN A 111 10.72 5.21 20.73
N GLY A 112 11.41 5.84 21.65
CA GLY A 112 12.49 6.77 21.31
C GLY A 112 11.97 7.93 20.49
N ASP A 113 12.51 8.12 19.30
CA ASP A 113 12.14 9.17 18.35
C ASP A 113 11.12 8.71 17.29
N THR A 114 10.52 7.56 17.53
CA THR A 114 9.53 6.94 16.63
C THR A 114 8.12 7.08 17.20
N CYS A 115 7.21 7.61 16.41
CA CYS A 115 5.78 7.64 16.67
C CYS A 115 5.07 6.56 15.87
N MET A 116 4.38 5.66 16.54
CA MET A 116 3.62 4.57 15.91
C MET A 116 2.14 4.77 16.18
N VAL A 117 1.34 4.75 15.11
CA VAL A 117 -0.12 4.71 15.17
C VAL A 117 -0.56 3.28 14.88
N CYS A 118 -1.20 2.67 15.86
CA CYS A 118 -1.70 1.29 15.79
C CYS A 118 -3.23 1.30 15.77
N LEU A 119 -3.82 0.52 14.88
CA LEU A 119 -5.26 0.29 14.84
C LEU A 119 -5.53 -1.19 15.15
N ASP A 120 -5.95 -1.46 16.39
CA ASP A 120 -6.23 -2.79 16.89
C ASP A 120 -7.75 -3.03 16.95
N LEU A 121 -8.28 -3.77 15.98
CA LEU A 121 -9.70 -4.06 15.96
C LEU A 121 -10.05 -5.21 16.92
N PRO A 122 -11.11 -5.05 17.75
CA PRO A 122 -11.49 -6.08 18.70
C PRO A 122 -12.14 -7.29 18.01
N ASP A 123 -12.09 -8.44 18.66
CA ASP A 123 -12.69 -9.69 18.20
C ASP A 123 -14.16 -9.55 17.80
N GLU A 124 -14.89 -8.61 18.39
CA GLU A 124 -16.29 -8.33 18.06
C GLU A 124 -16.47 -7.83 16.63
N VAL A 125 -15.56 -6.99 16.13
CA VAL A 125 -15.53 -6.53 14.73
C VAL A 125 -15.23 -7.73 13.82
N TYR A 126 -14.25 -8.56 14.18
CA TYR A 126 -13.94 -9.77 13.43
C TYR A 126 -15.09 -10.74 13.37
N ARG A 127 -15.81 -10.97 14.49
CA ARG A 127 -17.01 -11.83 14.53
C ARG A 127 -18.19 -11.22 13.81
N LYS A 128 -18.45 -9.91 13.99
CA LYS A 128 -19.53 -9.19 13.32
C LYS A 128 -19.44 -9.35 11.80
N TYR A 129 -18.23 -9.23 11.28
CA TYR A 129 -17.95 -9.37 9.84
C TYR A 129 -17.49 -10.79 9.47
N ARG A 130 -17.56 -11.76 10.37
CA ARG A 130 -17.15 -13.18 10.19
C ARG A 130 -15.74 -13.31 9.62
N LEU A 131 -14.81 -12.47 9.95
CA LEU A 131 -13.44 -12.55 9.51
C LEU A 131 -12.70 -13.74 10.13
N ASP A 132 -13.21 -14.26 11.27
CA ASP A 132 -12.80 -15.53 11.89
C ASP A 132 -12.92 -16.76 10.97
N GLN A 133 -13.79 -16.66 9.95
CA GLN A 133 -13.98 -17.71 8.94
C GLN A 133 -13.15 -17.49 7.67
N GLY A 134 -12.30 -16.48 7.66
CA GLY A 134 -11.57 -16.03 6.47
C GLY A 134 -12.42 -15.11 5.60
N GLY A 135 -11.77 -14.31 4.78
CA GLY A 135 -12.42 -13.42 3.82
C GLY A 135 -11.88 -12.00 3.86
N THR A 136 -12.51 -11.14 3.07
CA THR A 136 -12.12 -9.74 2.94
C THR A 136 -13.18 -8.84 3.53
N LEU A 137 -12.76 -7.87 4.35
CA LEU A 137 -13.57 -6.74 4.80
C LEU A 137 -13.16 -5.52 3.97
N LEU A 138 -14.12 -4.91 3.30
CA LEU A 138 -13.94 -3.62 2.65
C LEU A 138 -14.35 -2.53 3.66
N ALA A 139 -13.39 -1.73 4.11
CA ALA A 139 -13.62 -0.69 5.10
C ALA A 139 -13.50 0.70 4.45
N GLU A 140 -14.53 1.52 4.60
CA GLU A 140 -14.55 2.91 4.13
C GLU A 140 -14.31 3.83 5.33
N PHE A 141 -13.09 4.39 5.43
CA PHE A 141 -12.75 5.35 6.48
C PHE A 141 -12.96 6.80 6.04
N GLY A 142 -13.14 7.01 4.72
CA GLY A 142 -13.28 8.34 4.14
C GLY A 142 -11.98 9.14 4.21
N HIS A 143 -12.11 10.45 4.28
CA HIS A 143 -10.98 11.38 4.31
C HIS A 143 -10.36 11.46 5.70
N MET A 144 -9.03 11.32 5.79
CA MET A 144 -8.23 11.47 7.01
C MET A 144 -7.14 12.51 6.78
N GLU A 145 -6.72 13.19 7.84
CA GLU A 145 -5.63 14.15 7.78
C GLU A 145 -4.53 13.79 8.78
N LEU A 146 -3.30 13.72 8.28
CA LEU A 146 -2.09 13.53 9.08
C LEU A 146 -1.23 14.77 8.98
N LYS A 147 -1.05 15.44 10.09
CA LYS A 147 -0.15 16.59 10.24
C LYS A 147 1.09 16.12 10.98
N LEU A 148 2.26 16.24 10.36
CA LEU A 148 3.54 15.84 10.94
C LEU A 148 4.48 17.04 11.07
N PRO A 149 5.33 17.08 12.11
CA PRO A 149 6.40 18.06 12.18
C PRO A 149 7.26 18.04 10.92
N ALA A 150 7.69 19.19 10.44
CA ALA A 150 8.54 19.31 9.25
C ALA A 150 9.91 18.59 9.40
N GLY A 151 10.32 18.29 10.63
CA GLY A 151 11.54 17.52 10.94
C GLY A 151 11.43 16.01 10.81
N VAL A 152 10.28 15.46 10.42
CA VAL A 152 10.12 14.02 10.17
C VAL A 152 10.94 13.62 8.95
N GLN A 153 11.74 12.57 9.10
CA GLN A 153 12.68 12.06 8.09
C GLN A 153 12.22 10.73 7.47
N GLN A 154 11.29 10.03 8.13
CA GLN A 154 10.75 8.77 7.63
C GLN A 154 9.25 8.68 7.89
N VAL A 155 8.51 8.25 6.87
CA VAL A 155 7.06 8.00 6.92
C VAL A 155 6.77 6.63 6.31
N ASP A 156 6.27 5.72 7.12
CA ASP A 156 5.90 4.36 6.73
C ASP A 156 4.39 4.17 6.86
N LEU A 157 3.72 3.88 5.74
CA LEU A 157 2.27 3.76 5.64
C LEU A 157 1.88 2.31 5.34
N ASN A 158 1.57 1.53 6.38
CA ASN A 158 1.37 0.09 6.26
C ASN A 158 -0.12 -0.33 6.25
N TRP A 159 -1.03 0.56 5.82
CA TRP A 159 -2.42 0.21 5.57
C TRP A 159 -2.64 -0.16 4.10
N GLU A 160 -3.15 -1.37 3.87
CA GLU A 160 -3.41 -1.85 2.51
C GLU A 160 -4.52 -1.03 1.82
N ASN A 161 -4.27 -0.61 0.58
CA ASN A 161 -5.17 0.20 -0.27
C ASN A 161 -5.50 1.62 0.26
N LEU A 162 -4.74 2.14 1.20
CA LEU A 162 -4.84 3.54 1.60
C LEU A 162 -4.25 4.42 0.51
N GLN A 163 -5.05 5.27 -0.11
CA GLN A 163 -4.54 6.32 -0.99
C GLN A 163 -3.99 7.45 -0.14
N SER A 164 -2.73 7.80 -0.31
CA SER A 164 -2.09 8.84 0.48
C SER A 164 -1.61 9.97 -0.42
N GLU A 165 -1.78 11.19 0.02
CA GLU A 165 -1.35 12.38 -0.70
C GLU A 165 -0.49 13.25 0.22
N LEU A 166 0.77 13.47 -0.18
CA LEU A 166 1.75 14.24 0.58
C LEU A 166 1.90 15.62 -0.06
N HIS A 167 1.50 16.64 0.69
CA HIS A 167 1.42 18.01 0.19
C HIS A 167 2.43 18.97 0.81
N SER A 168 3.00 19.83 -0.03
CA SER A 168 3.75 21.03 0.37
C SER A 168 4.90 20.74 1.35
N TRP A 169 5.51 19.56 1.21
CA TRP A 169 6.64 19.18 2.05
C TRP A 169 7.92 19.86 1.59
N GLN A 170 8.68 20.39 2.54
CA GLN A 170 9.97 21.03 2.28
C GLN A 170 10.95 20.54 3.33
N CYS A 171 11.88 19.67 2.96
CA CYS A 171 12.91 19.18 3.86
C CYS A 171 14.15 18.71 3.10
N ASP A 172 15.27 18.59 3.82
CA ASP A 172 16.51 18.08 3.23
C ASP A 172 16.40 16.59 2.86
N SER A 173 15.76 15.80 3.70
CA SER A 173 15.69 14.34 3.48
C SER A 173 14.38 13.75 3.97
N LEU A 174 13.75 12.92 3.13
CA LEU A 174 12.56 12.15 3.48
C LEU A 174 12.64 10.73 2.91
N SER A 175 12.37 9.73 3.75
CA SER A 175 12.19 8.34 3.35
C SER A 175 10.72 7.97 3.40
N LEU A 176 10.18 7.47 2.29
CA LEU A 176 8.78 7.07 2.16
C LEU A 176 8.66 5.56 1.88
N GLN A 177 7.78 4.93 2.61
CA GLN A 177 7.36 3.57 2.38
C GLN A 177 5.84 3.46 2.47
N SER A 178 5.21 2.70 1.56
CA SER A 178 3.77 2.49 1.60
C SER A 178 3.42 1.11 1.04
N LEU A 179 2.40 0.47 1.60
CA LEU A 179 1.80 -0.73 1.01
C LEU A 179 0.82 -0.40 -0.14
N SER A 180 0.63 0.89 -0.43
CA SER A 180 -0.32 1.36 -1.43
C SER A 180 0.30 2.48 -2.29
N SER A 181 -0.53 3.41 -2.78
CA SER A 181 -0.07 4.55 -3.57
C SER A 181 0.11 5.81 -2.73
N VAL A 182 1.14 6.58 -3.06
CA VAL A 182 1.41 7.90 -2.50
C VAL A 182 1.58 8.90 -3.64
N ASP A 183 0.74 9.92 -3.64
CA ASP A 183 0.86 11.05 -4.53
C ASP A 183 1.62 12.18 -3.83
N LEU A 184 2.73 12.61 -4.41
CA LEU A 184 3.52 13.73 -3.89
C LEU A 184 3.19 14.97 -4.71
N CYS A 185 2.78 16.04 -4.03
CA CYS A 185 2.35 17.26 -4.67
C CYS A 185 3.04 18.49 -4.07
N ARG A 186 3.46 19.42 -4.90
CA ARG A 186 3.99 20.75 -4.53
C ARG A 186 5.09 20.70 -3.44
N SER A 187 6.01 19.75 -3.57
CA SER A 187 7.00 19.43 -2.54
C SER A 187 8.42 19.63 -3.04
N HIS A 188 9.35 19.88 -2.10
CA HIS A 188 10.75 20.09 -2.41
C HIS A 188 11.64 19.30 -1.44
N PHE A 189 12.56 18.49 -2.01
CA PHE A 189 13.49 17.64 -1.28
C PHE A 189 14.91 17.78 -1.84
N GLU A 190 15.91 17.82 -0.97
CA GLU A 190 17.29 17.58 -1.39
C GLU A 190 17.48 16.08 -1.66
N HIS A 191 17.00 15.21 -0.76
CA HIS A 191 17.04 13.76 -0.88
C HIS A 191 15.68 13.15 -0.64
N LEU A 192 15.12 12.42 -1.59
CA LEU A 192 13.89 11.64 -1.44
C LEU A 192 14.19 10.16 -1.66
N TYR A 193 13.85 9.32 -0.68
CA TYR A 193 14.04 7.88 -0.73
C TYR A 193 12.69 7.17 -0.84
N LEU A 194 12.45 6.48 -1.95
CA LEU A 194 11.28 5.63 -2.19
C LEU A 194 11.68 4.18 -1.93
N ARG A 195 11.12 3.58 -0.89
CA ARG A 195 11.55 2.25 -0.43
C ARG A 195 10.56 1.14 -0.77
N GLN A 196 9.26 1.42 -0.79
CA GLN A 196 8.22 0.46 -1.13
C GLN A 196 6.94 1.21 -1.55
N GLY A 197 6.22 0.69 -2.55
CA GLY A 197 4.92 1.20 -2.95
C GLY A 197 4.84 1.68 -4.39
N ARG A 198 3.83 2.51 -4.65
CA ARG A 198 3.63 3.23 -5.91
C ARG A 198 3.66 4.71 -5.63
N PHE A 199 4.33 5.46 -6.48
CA PHE A 199 4.51 6.89 -6.27
C PHE A 199 4.14 7.68 -7.52
N THR A 200 3.42 8.78 -7.34
CA THR A 200 3.19 9.78 -8.39
C THR A 200 3.73 11.12 -7.90
N MET A 201 4.39 11.86 -8.77
CA MET A 201 4.97 13.16 -8.45
C MET A 201 4.42 14.22 -9.40
N ASP A 202 3.86 15.29 -8.81
CA ASP A 202 3.36 16.45 -9.51
C ASP A 202 3.78 17.74 -8.80
N GLU A 203 4.34 18.69 -9.53
CA GLU A 203 4.93 19.92 -8.98
C GLU A 203 6.00 19.64 -7.89
N VAL A 204 6.83 18.61 -8.09
CA VAL A 204 7.85 18.17 -7.13
C VAL A 204 9.24 18.53 -7.64
N LYS A 205 10.09 19.04 -6.72
CA LYS A 205 11.52 19.27 -6.97
C LYS A 205 12.35 18.35 -6.09
N VAL A 206 13.23 17.55 -6.70
CA VAL A 206 14.13 16.64 -5.98
C VAL A 206 15.52 16.72 -6.59
N ASN A 207 16.54 17.00 -5.78
CA ASN A 207 17.91 16.96 -6.27
C ASN A 207 18.42 15.52 -6.42
N HIS A 208 18.15 14.67 -5.43
CA HIS A 208 18.53 13.26 -5.43
C HIS A 208 17.32 12.36 -5.10
N LEU A 209 16.78 11.70 -6.12
CA LEU A 209 15.69 10.72 -5.97
C LEU A 209 16.29 9.31 -5.91
N TRP A 210 16.05 8.61 -4.81
CA TRP A 210 16.53 7.25 -4.56
C TRP A 210 15.37 6.27 -4.63
N ILE A 211 15.47 5.25 -5.49
CA ILE A 211 14.40 4.29 -5.77
C ILE A 211 14.90 2.87 -5.56
N ASP A 212 14.27 2.15 -4.64
CA ASP A 212 14.48 0.74 -4.40
C ASP A 212 13.66 -0.08 -5.40
N LEU A 213 14.31 -0.59 -6.46
CA LEU A 213 13.64 -1.34 -7.53
C LEU A 213 13.16 -2.73 -7.09
N ASP A 214 13.67 -3.28 -5.98
CA ASP A 214 13.22 -4.57 -5.46
C ASP A 214 11.83 -4.45 -4.79
N GLU A 215 11.48 -3.26 -4.26
CA GLU A 215 10.28 -3.04 -3.45
C GLU A 215 9.33 -1.98 -4.02
N VAL A 216 9.81 -1.05 -4.87
CA VAL A 216 8.98 -0.04 -5.52
C VAL A 216 8.33 -0.65 -6.76
N TYR A 217 7.00 -0.71 -6.78
CA TYR A 217 6.25 -1.34 -7.87
C TYR A 217 6.11 -0.46 -9.10
N ASP A 218 5.99 0.86 -8.90
CA ASP A 218 5.81 1.83 -9.96
C ASP A 218 6.09 3.25 -9.44
N TRP A 219 6.67 4.10 -10.29
CA TRP A 219 6.74 5.53 -10.02
C TRP A 219 6.48 6.32 -11.30
N LYS A 220 5.83 7.46 -11.16
CA LYS A 220 5.50 8.35 -12.26
C LYS A 220 5.87 9.77 -11.92
N VAL A 221 6.64 10.40 -12.78
CA VAL A 221 7.03 11.80 -12.67
C VAL A 221 6.28 12.59 -13.74
N GLN A 222 5.52 13.62 -13.34
CA GLN A 222 4.91 14.55 -14.27
C GLN A 222 6.00 15.49 -14.81
N ALA A 223 6.61 15.11 -15.92
CA ALA A 223 7.81 15.75 -16.44
C ALA A 223 7.66 17.26 -16.77
N GLU A 224 6.42 17.73 -16.99
CA GLU A 224 6.12 19.14 -17.27
C GLU A 224 6.13 20.02 -16.01
N SER A 225 5.88 19.45 -14.84
CA SER A 225 5.76 20.15 -13.57
C SER A 225 6.84 19.80 -12.55
N CYS A 226 7.57 18.70 -12.77
CA CYS A 226 8.60 18.22 -11.85
C CYS A 226 10.02 18.58 -12.32
N GLU A 227 10.92 18.72 -11.35
CA GLU A 227 12.36 18.89 -11.58
C GLU A 227 13.12 17.84 -10.78
N ILE A 228 13.56 16.76 -11.45
CA ILE A 228 14.40 15.73 -10.83
C ILE A 228 15.85 15.90 -11.32
N GLY A 229 16.77 16.08 -10.38
CA GLY A 229 18.19 16.19 -10.69
C GLY A 229 18.77 14.84 -11.08
N ILE A 230 18.93 13.94 -10.13
CA ILE A 230 19.56 12.63 -10.30
C ILE A 230 18.61 11.56 -9.76
N GLU A 231 18.30 10.56 -10.58
CA GLU A 231 17.66 9.33 -10.14
C GLU A 231 18.71 8.27 -9.81
N HIS A 232 18.76 7.88 -8.55
CA HIS A 232 19.58 6.78 -8.05
C HIS A 232 18.73 5.53 -7.98
N LEU A 233 18.91 4.62 -8.92
CA LEU A 233 18.21 3.34 -8.98
C LEU A 233 19.08 2.29 -8.31
N TRP A 234 18.56 1.54 -7.38
CA TRP A 234 19.24 0.41 -6.77
C TRP A 234 18.39 -0.85 -6.80
N GLY A 235 19.01 -2.03 -6.72
CA GLY A 235 18.31 -3.30 -6.70
C GLY A 235 19.25 -4.48 -6.65
N SER A 236 18.73 -5.64 -6.26
CA SER A 236 19.47 -6.90 -6.13
C SER A 236 19.15 -7.90 -7.25
N GLN A 237 18.16 -7.60 -8.11
CA GLN A 237 17.66 -8.48 -9.14
C GLN A 237 17.87 -7.91 -10.54
N GLN A 238 17.27 -8.57 -11.54
CA GLN A 238 17.19 -8.04 -12.89
C GLN A 238 15.97 -7.12 -13.02
N HIS A 239 16.21 -5.86 -13.36
CA HIS A 239 15.17 -4.83 -13.49
C HIS A 239 15.09 -4.27 -14.91
N HIS A 240 13.87 -3.83 -15.26
CA HIS A 240 13.61 -3.12 -16.51
C HIS A 240 12.86 -1.83 -16.18
N CYS A 241 13.45 -0.69 -16.50
CA CYS A 241 12.88 0.62 -16.24
C CYS A 241 12.76 1.43 -17.52
N GLN A 242 11.75 2.28 -17.57
CA GLN A 242 11.54 3.23 -18.64
C GLN A 242 11.62 4.64 -18.06
N ILE A 243 12.54 5.45 -18.54
CA ILE A 243 12.69 6.85 -18.18
C ILE A 243 12.05 7.71 -19.27
N GLN A 244 11.03 8.48 -18.89
CA GLN A 244 10.30 9.33 -19.82
C GLN A 244 11.08 10.60 -20.17
N ARG A 245 10.64 11.26 -21.23
CA ARG A 245 11.28 12.51 -21.65
C ARG A 245 11.04 13.61 -20.61
N GLY A 246 12.11 14.21 -20.10
CA GLY A 246 12.07 15.29 -19.12
C GLY A 246 11.92 14.82 -17.67
N GLU A 247 11.89 13.52 -17.42
CA GLU A 247 11.71 12.95 -16.07
C GLU A 247 12.87 13.32 -15.15
N CYS A 248 14.11 13.12 -15.56
CA CYS A 248 15.29 13.51 -14.79
C CYS A 248 16.44 13.98 -15.70
N LYS A 249 17.49 14.56 -15.10
CA LYS A 249 18.70 15.01 -15.82
C LYS A 249 19.75 13.90 -15.93
N GLU A 250 19.85 13.06 -14.90
CA GLU A 250 20.87 12.01 -14.79
C GLU A 250 20.25 10.77 -14.12
N VAL A 251 20.69 9.58 -14.56
CA VAL A 251 20.34 8.29 -13.94
C VAL A 251 21.61 7.60 -13.47
N ARG A 252 21.62 7.12 -12.23
CA ARG A 252 22.71 6.33 -11.65
C ARG A 252 22.20 4.96 -11.26
N TRP A 253 22.84 3.91 -11.75
CA TRP A 253 22.59 2.55 -11.31
C TRP A 253 23.55 2.14 -10.21
N ASN A 254 23.01 1.64 -9.10
CA ASN A 254 23.75 1.20 -7.92
C ASN A 254 23.33 -0.25 -7.60
N PRO A 255 23.97 -1.28 -8.20
CA PRO A 255 23.63 -2.68 -7.90
C PRO A 255 23.97 -3.02 -6.46
N VAL A 256 23.05 -3.72 -5.79
CA VAL A 256 23.25 -4.19 -4.41
C VAL A 256 24.10 -5.46 -4.38
N VAL A 257 24.02 -6.27 -5.43
CA VAL A 257 24.81 -7.49 -5.62
C VAL A 257 25.41 -7.52 -7.03
N GLU A 258 26.48 -8.32 -7.21
CA GLU A 258 27.23 -8.38 -8.48
C GLU A 258 26.39 -8.88 -9.66
N GLU A 259 25.43 -9.78 -9.40
CA GLU A 259 24.55 -10.34 -10.42
C GLU A 259 23.36 -9.43 -10.80
N ALA A 260 23.14 -8.34 -10.07
CA ALA A 260 22.06 -7.40 -10.35
C ALA A 260 22.29 -6.69 -11.70
N SER A 261 21.22 -6.54 -12.46
CA SER A 261 21.30 -5.90 -13.78
C SER A 261 20.12 -4.95 -14.01
N LEU A 262 20.36 -3.89 -14.77
CA LEU A 262 19.37 -2.90 -15.15
C LEU A 262 19.32 -2.74 -16.67
N THR A 263 18.12 -2.91 -17.22
CA THR A 263 17.83 -2.54 -18.62
C THR A 263 17.03 -1.23 -18.62
N LEU A 264 17.60 -0.17 -19.18
CA LEU A 264 16.96 1.13 -19.30
C LEU A 264 16.42 1.36 -20.71
N SER A 265 15.17 1.77 -20.81
CA SER A 265 14.57 2.33 -22.02
C SER A 265 14.44 3.84 -21.85
N LEU A 266 15.27 4.60 -22.57
CA LEU A 266 15.30 6.06 -22.49
C LEU A 266 14.51 6.67 -23.65
N GLN A 267 13.56 7.56 -23.35
CA GLN A 267 12.83 8.32 -24.36
C GLN A 267 13.53 9.64 -24.74
N GLN A 268 14.64 9.95 -24.07
CA GLN A 268 15.50 11.09 -24.36
C GLN A 268 16.96 10.74 -24.11
N SER A 269 17.89 11.63 -24.55
CA SER A 269 19.29 11.54 -24.13
C SER A 269 19.40 11.94 -22.66
N ALA A 270 19.82 11.01 -21.81
CA ALA A 270 20.18 11.25 -20.43
C ALA A 270 21.62 10.82 -20.18
N HIS A 271 22.27 11.42 -19.20
CA HIS A 271 23.55 10.92 -18.71
C HIS A 271 23.32 9.70 -17.85
N VAL A 272 23.89 8.56 -18.22
CA VAL A 272 23.77 7.31 -17.47
C VAL A 272 25.13 6.96 -16.88
N HIS A 273 25.21 6.82 -15.56
CA HIS A 273 26.39 6.38 -14.86
C HIS A 273 26.23 4.97 -14.33
N PHE A 274 27.20 4.13 -14.62
CA PHE A 274 27.34 2.80 -14.03
C PHE A 274 28.49 2.82 -13.03
N PRO A 275 28.44 2.02 -11.95
CA PRO A 275 29.59 1.86 -11.07
C PRO A 275 30.75 1.23 -11.82
N GLU A 276 31.99 1.67 -11.51
CA GLU A 276 33.22 1.08 -12.02
C GLU A 276 33.48 -0.30 -11.42
#